data_1e0946926300aada795da108086718ec
#
_entry.id   1e0946926300aada795da108086718ec
#
_cell.length_a   1.000
_cell.length_b   1.000
_cell.length_c   1.000
_cell.angle_alpha   90.00
_cell.angle_beta   90.00
_cell.angle_gamma   90.00
#
_symmetry.space_group_name_H-M   'P 1'
#
loop_
_entity.id
_entity.type
_entity.pdbx_description
1 polymer ?
#
loop_
_entity_poly.entity_id
_entity_poly.type
_entity_poly.pdbx_seq_one_letter_code
_entity_poly.pdbx_strand_id
1 'polypeptide(L)'
;MRIAKIVLYLEGGLIMNILVETSARHVHVTEADLETLFGKGYQLTVKKELSQPGQYASNERVTVVGPKKELANVSILGPCRSATQVELSMTDARSIGIVAPVRESGDVAGSAGCKLVGPAGEVEIGEGVIIAKRHIHMTPADAAAAGVADKDIVKVVTGGNGRKLVFDDVVIRVSEKFATAMHIDTDESNAAGGPNSGELIK
;
A
#
# COMPACT_ATOMS: atom_id res chain seq x y z
N MET A 1 13.90 -14.21 9.57
CA MET A 1 15.20 -13.59 9.95
C MET A 1 14.91 -12.16 10.37
N ARG A 2 15.05 -11.83 11.67
CA ARG A 2 14.81 -10.47 12.17
C ARG A 2 15.97 -9.60 11.69
N ILE A 3 15.69 -8.63 10.82
CA ILE A 3 16.67 -7.59 10.47
C ILE A 3 16.91 -6.79 11.74
N ALA A 4 18.13 -6.76 12.23
CA ALA A 4 18.50 -5.99 13.42
C ALA A 4 18.25 -4.50 13.13
N LYS A 5 17.41 -3.87 13.94
CA LYS A 5 17.21 -2.43 13.92
C LYS A 5 18.46 -1.76 14.46
N ILE A 6 19.27 -1.18 13.58
CA ILE A 6 20.45 -0.42 14.00
C ILE A 6 20.01 1.05 14.10
N VAL A 7 19.98 1.56 15.32
CA VAL A 7 19.85 3.00 15.60
C VAL A 7 21.26 3.55 15.75
N LEU A 8 21.69 4.39 14.82
CA LEU A 8 22.98 5.07 14.89
C LEU A 8 22.74 6.54 15.24
N TYR A 9 23.41 7.02 16.27
CA TYR A 9 23.50 8.46 16.56
C TYR A 9 24.72 9.02 15.81
N LEU A 10 24.48 9.80 14.77
CA LEU A 10 25.52 10.61 14.14
C LEU A 10 25.26 12.08 14.44
N GLU A 11 26.30 12.90 14.41
CA GLU A 11 26.17 14.36 14.58
C GLU A 11 25.22 14.89 13.50
N GLY A 12 23.95 15.21 13.88
CA GLY A 12 22.95 15.75 12.99
C GLY A 12 21.54 15.13 13.03
N GLY A 13 21.30 14.03 13.77
CA GLY A 13 19.97 13.46 13.91
C GLY A 13 19.92 11.95 14.13
N LEU A 14 18.75 11.47 14.50
CA LEU A 14 18.46 10.04 14.67
C LEU A 14 18.25 9.42 13.27
N ILE A 15 19.09 8.47 12.88
CA ILE A 15 18.91 7.67 11.65
C ILE A 15 18.38 6.30 12.05
N MET A 16 17.19 5.97 11.54
CA MET A 16 16.60 4.65 11.71
C MET A 16 16.49 3.95 10.36
N ASN A 17 17.12 2.79 10.23
CA ASN A 17 16.92 1.95 9.05
C ASN A 17 15.57 1.23 9.11
N ILE A 18 14.82 1.32 8.05
CA ILE A 18 13.50 0.72 7.89
C ILE A 18 13.43 -0.16 6.65
N LEU A 19 12.60 -1.19 6.71
CA LEU A 19 12.21 -1.97 5.53
C LEU A 19 11.40 -1.07 4.59
N VAL A 20 11.69 -1.11 3.29
CA VAL A 20 10.88 -0.47 2.24
C VAL A 20 10.25 -1.55 1.38
N GLU A 21 8.94 -1.50 1.23
CA GLU A 21 8.16 -2.45 0.46
C GLU A 21 7.40 -1.77 -0.66
N THR A 22 7.43 -2.38 -1.83
CA THR A 22 6.63 -1.94 -2.97
C THR A 22 5.21 -2.49 -2.85
N SER A 23 4.25 -1.61 -2.63
CA SER A 23 2.82 -1.91 -2.70
C SER A 23 2.36 -1.78 -4.16
N ALA A 24 2.44 -2.87 -4.91
CA ALA A 24 1.91 -2.91 -6.27
C ALA A 24 0.38 -2.80 -6.26
N ARG A 25 -0.22 -2.48 -7.41
CA ARG A 25 -1.68 -2.40 -7.57
C ARG A 25 -2.41 -3.58 -6.96
N HIS A 26 -3.45 -3.30 -6.20
CA HIS A 26 -4.26 -4.32 -5.53
C HIS A 26 -5.65 -3.81 -5.20
N VAL A 27 -6.50 -4.73 -4.79
CA VAL A 27 -7.89 -4.46 -4.39
C VAL A 27 -8.10 -4.99 -2.96
N HIS A 28 -8.82 -4.25 -2.15
CA HIS A 28 -9.48 -4.74 -0.96
C HIS A 28 -10.97 -4.82 -1.25
N VAL A 29 -11.63 -5.88 -0.84
CA VAL A 29 -13.07 -6.10 -1.09
C VAL A 29 -13.85 -6.24 0.21
N THR A 30 -15.14 -5.94 0.16
CA THR A 30 -16.08 -6.35 1.19
C THR A 30 -16.43 -7.83 1.02
N GLU A 31 -16.99 -8.48 2.04
CA GLU A 31 -17.49 -9.86 1.91
C GLU A 31 -18.58 -9.94 0.83
N ALA A 32 -19.47 -8.95 0.77
CA ALA A 32 -20.56 -8.90 -0.22
C ALA A 32 -20.03 -8.80 -1.65
N ASP A 33 -19.02 -7.95 -1.88
CA ASP A 33 -18.41 -7.82 -3.20
C ASP A 33 -17.60 -9.07 -3.56
N LEU A 34 -16.95 -9.70 -2.58
CA LEU A 34 -16.26 -10.97 -2.79
C LEU A 34 -17.24 -12.06 -3.25
N GLU A 35 -18.40 -12.18 -2.61
CA GLU A 35 -19.44 -13.13 -3.02
C GLU A 35 -19.96 -12.83 -4.43
N THR A 36 -20.13 -11.57 -4.77
CA THR A 36 -20.56 -11.18 -6.12
C THR A 36 -19.53 -11.55 -7.17
N LEU A 37 -18.24 -11.34 -6.87
CA LEU A 37 -17.14 -11.57 -7.82
C LEU A 37 -16.77 -13.06 -7.96
N PHE A 38 -16.94 -13.88 -6.91
CA PHE A 38 -16.44 -15.26 -6.86
C PHE A 38 -17.53 -16.30 -6.56
N GLY A 39 -18.70 -15.89 -6.15
CA GLY A 39 -19.83 -16.75 -5.81
C GLY A 39 -20.15 -16.72 -4.32
N LYS A 40 -21.40 -17.05 -4.01
CA LYS A 40 -21.92 -17.00 -2.63
C LYS A 40 -21.12 -17.90 -1.68
N GLY A 41 -20.76 -17.39 -0.52
CA GLY A 41 -20.00 -18.09 0.51
C GLY A 41 -18.51 -18.26 0.19
N TYR A 42 -18.01 -17.60 -0.87
CA TYR A 42 -16.59 -17.67 -1.24
C TYR A 42 -15.70 -17.02 -0.16
N GLN A 43 -14.55 -17.60 0.08
CA GLN A 43 -13.55 -17.08 1.01
C GLN A 43 -12.20 -16.92 0.29
N LEU A 44 -11.49 -15.84 0.60
CA LEU A 44 -10.14 -15.62 0.08
C LEU A 44 -9.19 -16.71 0.57
N THR A 45 -8.33 -17.18 -0.33
CA THR A 45 -7.31 -18.18 -0.01
C THR A 45 -5.93 -17.53 0.06
N VAL A 46 -5.17 -17.84 1.12
CA VAL A 46 -3.85 -17.25 1.35
C VAL A 46 -2.85 -17.76 0.32
N LYS A 47 -2.23 -16.85 -0.41
CA LYS A 47 -1.08 -17.12 -1.29
C LYS A 47 0.23 -16.83 -0.57
N LYS A 48 0.30 -15.70 0.13
CA LYS A 48 1.51 -15.24 0.82
C LYS A 48 1.13 -14.25 1.93
N GLU A 49 1.63 -14.49 3.12
CA GLU A 49 1.55 -13.51 4.21
C GLU A 49 2.35 -12.24 3.86
N LEU A 50 1.84 -11.08 4.27
CA LEU A 50 2.49 -9.80 4.11
C LEU A 50 3.27 -9.42 5.39
N SER A 51 4.07 -8.37 5.32
CA SER A 51 4.80 -7.84 6.48
C SER A 51 3.88 -7.33 7.59
N GLN A 52 2.71 -6.82 7.20
CA GLN A 52 1.73 -6.34 8.16
C GLN A 52 0.94 -7.51 8.77
N PRO A 53 0.92 -7.65 10.10
CA PRO A 53 0.27 -8.78 10.77
C PRO A 53 -1.18 -8.95 10.37
N GLY A 54 -1.57 -10.19 10.03
CA GLY A 54 -2.93 -10.54 9.64
C GLY A 54 -3.35 -10.11 8.24
N GLN A 55 -2.44 -9.51 7.46
CA GLN A 55 -2.69 -9.20 6.06
C GLN A 55 -1.98 -10.21 5.14
N TYR A 56 -2.59 -10.52 4.02
CA TYR A 56 -2.05 -11.48 3.05
C TYR A 56 -2.43 -11.13 1.61
N ALA A 57 -1.57 -11.48 0.68
CA ALA A 57 -1.94 -11.55 -0.73
C ALA A 57 -2.70 -12.86 -0.96
N SER A 58 -3.88 -12.77 -1.56
CA SER A 58 -4.69 -13.95 -1.87
C SER A 58 -4.31 -14.57 -3.22
N ASN A 59 -4.83 -15.76 -3.51
CA ASN A 59 -4.72 -16.37 -4.83
C ASN A 59 -5.66 -15.70 -5.85
N GLU A 60 -6.75 -15.12 -5.36
CA GLU A 60 -7.82 -14.53 -6.14
C GLU A 60 -7.34 -13.28 -6.88
N ARG A 61 -7.85 -13.11 -8.09
CA ARG A 61 -7.53 -12.00 -8.98
C ARG A 61 -8.80 -11.47 -9.60
N VAL A 62 -8.81 -10.16 -9.80
CA VAL A 62 -9.88 -9.46 -10.52
C VAL A 62 -9.30 -8.63 -11.65
N THR A 63 -10.18 -8.24 -12.57
CA THR A 63 -9.88 -7.21 -13.55
C THR A 63 -10.48 -5.89 -13.08
N VAL A 64 -9.67 -4.84 -13.04
CA VAL A 64 -10.11 -3.46 -12.77
C VAL A 64 -10.36 -2.77 -14.09
N VAL A 65 -11.60 -2.38 -14.34
CA VAL A 65 -12.03 -1.76 -15.60
C VAL A 65 -12.26 -0.28 -15.39
N GLY A 66 -11.50 0.53 -16.08
CA GLY A 66 -11.63 1.99 -16.12
C GLY A 66 -12.29 2.47 -17.43
N PRO A 67 -12.47 3.79 -17.58
CA PRO A 67 -13.12 4.36 -18.76
C PRO A 67 -12.41 4.10 -20.10
N LYS A 68 -11.10 3.89 -20.09
CA LYS A 68 -10.30 3.73 -21.32
C LYS A 68 -9.84 2.30 -21.56
N LYS A 69 -9.41 1.62 -20.49
CA LYS A 69 -8.79 0.29 -20.55
C LYS A 69 -9.08 -0.46 -19.26
N GLU A 70 -8.60 -1.69 -19.20
CA GLU A 70 -8.64 -2.55 -18.03
C GLU A 70 -7.25 -2.96 -17.58
N LEU A 71 -7.13 -3.31 -16.30
CA LEU A 71 -5.97 -3.93 -15.67
C LEU A 71 -6.39 -5.33 -15.23
N ALA A 72 -5.92 -6.33 -15.95
CA ALA A 72 -6.17 -7.74 -15.61
C ALA A 72 -5.24 -8.25 -14.51
N ASN A 73 -5.64 -9.34 -13.87
CA ASN A 73 -4.84 -10.05 -12.86
C ASN A 73 -4.44 -9.20 -11.65
N VAL A 74 -5.28 -8.25 -11.24
CA VAL A 74 -5.05 -7.44 -10.04
C VAL A 74 -5.27 -8.30 -8.80
N SER A 75 -4.32 -8.26 -7.87
CA SER A 75 -4.37 -9.04 -6.63
C SER A 75 -5.45 -8.53 -5.69
N ILE A 76 -6.14 -9.45 -5.01
CA ILE A 76 -6.92 -9.09 -3.83
C ILE A 76 -6.04 -9.29 -2.60
N LEU A 77 -6.02 -8.31 -1.69
CA LEU A 77 -5.38 -8.42 -0.39
C LEU A 77 -6.43 -8.64 0.68
N GLY A 78 -6.23 -9.70 1.44
CA GLY A 78 -7.08 -10.05 2.58
C GLY A 78 -6.53 -9.56 3.92
N PRO A 79 -7.40 -9.62 4.95
CA PRO A 79 -8.79 -10.06 4.93
C PRO A 79 -9.73 -9.05 4.27
N CYS A 80 -11.02 -9.42 4.08
CA CYS A 80 -12.05 -8.50 3.61
C CYS A 80 -12.16 -7.29 4.53
N ARG A 81 -12.53 -6.14 3.96
CA ARG A 81 -12.68 -4.86 4.65
C ARG A 81 -14.14 -4.39 4.67
N SER A 82 -14.42 -3.33 5.42
CA SER A 82 -15.75 -2.70 5.47
C SER A 82 -16.12 -1.94 4.20
N ALA A 83 -15.15 -1.58 3.36
CA ALA A 83 -15.37 -0.92 2.08
C ALA A 83 -14.41 -1.48 1.03
N THR A 84 -14.90 -1.58 -0.21
CA THR A 84 -14.08 -1.96 -1.35
C THR A 84 -13.22 -0.78 -1.79
N GLN A 85 -11.93 -1.04 -2.00
CA GLN A 85 -10.93 -0.05 -2.33
C GLN A 85 -9.95 -0.61 -3.36
N VAL A 86 -9.56 0.22 -4.32
CA VAL A 86 -8.57 -0.10 -5.34
C VAL A 86 -7.39 0.85 -5.19
N GLU A 87 -6.21 0.30 -4.90
CA GLU A 87 -4.97 1.05 -4.82
C GLU A 87 -4.15 0.85 -6.10
N LEU A 88 -3.87 1.95 -6.77
CA LEU A 88 -3.13 1.99 -8.04
C LEU A 88 -1.93 2.93 -7.91
N SER A 89 -0.93 2.74 -8.76
CA SER A 89 0.02 3.81 -9.03
C SER A 89 -0.62 4.87 -9.94
N MET A 90 -0.02 6.05 -10.03
CA MET A 90 -0.50 7.10 -10.91
C MET A 90 -0.45 6.68 -12.38
N THR A 91 0.59 5.94 -12.78
CA THR A 91 0.72 5.39 -14.14
C THR A 91 -0.40 4.40 -14.45
N ASP A 92 -0.71 3.49 -13.51
CA ASP A 92 -1.79 2.53 -13.68
C ASP A 92 -3.14 3.22 -13.80
N ALA A 93 -3.48 4.15 -12.88
CA ALA A 93 -4.72 4.91 -12.90
C ALA A 93 -4.92 5.67 -14.22
N ARG A 94 -3.88 6.40 -14.67
CA ARG A 94 -3.90 7.11 -15.96
C ARG A 94 -4.08 6.19 -17.15
N SER A 95 -3.46 5.00 -17.12
CA SER A 95 -3.52 4.03 -18.21
C SER A 95 -4.95 3.56 -18.49
N ILE A 96 -5.76 3.42 -17.45
CA ILE A 96 -7.18 3.02 -17.54
C ILE A 96 -8.14 4.22 -17.60
N GLY A 97 -7.61 5.45 -17.60
CA GLY A 97 -8.39 6.67 -17.74
C GLY A 97 -9.03 7.20 -16.46
N ILE A 98 -8.52 6.81 -15.30
CA ILE A 98 -8.98 7.27 -13.98
C ILE A 98 -8.05 8.36 -13.46
N VAL A 99 -8.64 9.42 -12.90
CA VAL A 99 -7.95 10.44 -12.11
C VAL A 99 -8.15 10.08 -10.65
N ALA A 100 -7.19 9.35 -10.07
CA ALA A 100 -7.24 8.93 -8.68
C ALA A 100 -6.53 9.96 -7.77
N PRO A 101 -7.15 10.36 -6.64
CA PRO A 101 -6.48 11.23 -5.67
C PRO A 101 -5.44 10.45 -4.86
N VAL A 102 -4.39 11.16 -4.41
CA VAL A 102 -3.47 10.63 -3.40
C VAL A 102 -4.13 10.72 -2.04
N ARG A 103 -4.37 9.58 -1.38
CA ARG A 103 -5.07 9.46 -0.10
C ARG A 103 -4.41 8.43 0.81
N GLU A 104 -4.62 8.56 2.10
CA GLU A 104 -4.32 7.45 3.00
C GLU A 104 -5.27 6.27 2.73
N SER A 105 -4.77 5.03 2.80
CA SER A 105 -5.61 3.83 2.67
C SER A 105 -6.75 3.86 3.68
N GLY A 106 -7.98 3.70 3.19
CA GLY A 106 -9.23 3.85 3.94
C GLY A 106 -9.93 5.20 3.74
N ASP A 107 -9.25 6.24 3.29
CA ASP A 107 -9.85 7.54 2.94
C ASP A 107 -10.22 7.55 1.45
N VAL A 108 -11.42 7.07 1.14
CA VAL A 108 -11.90 6.90 -0.24
C VAL A 108 -13.01 7.88 -0.63
N ALA A 109 -13.51 8.68 0.29
CA ALA A 109 -14.65 9.56 0.05
C ALA A 109 -14.40 10.54 -1.10
N GLY A 110 -15.32 10.56 -2.07
CA GLY A 110 -15.22 11.42 -3.27
C GLY A 110 -14.10 11.05 -4.23
N SER A 111 -13.48 9.87 -4.10
CA SER A 111 -12.53 9.35 -5.09
C SER A 111 -13.27 8.80 -6.32
N ALA A 112 -12.53 8.45 -7.37
CA ALA A 112 -13.12 7.88 -8.57
C ALA A 112 -13.64 6.46 -8.31
N GLY A 113 -14.65 6.05 -9.07
CA GLY A 113 -15.15 4.69 -9.15
C GLY A 113 -14.48 3.89 -10.26
N CYS A 114 -14.77 2.60 -10.28
CA CYS A 114 -14.41 1.69 -11.35
C CYS A 114 -15.32 0.46 -11.33
N LYS A 115 -15.17 -0.42 -12.33
CA LYS A 115 -15.80 -1.73 -12.32
C LYS A 115 -14.75 -2.81 -12.02
N LEU A 116 -15.11 -3.75 -11.14
CA LEU A 116 -14.35 -4.95 -10.85
C LEU A 116 -15.01 -6.14 -11.51
N VAL A 117 -14.24 -6.98 -12.18
CA VAL A 117 -14.74 -8.19 -12.85
C VAL A 117 -14.02 -9.40 -12.25
N GLY A 118 -14.78 -10.32 -11.72
CA GLY A 118 -14.34 -11.62 -11.20
C GLY A 118 -14.88 -12.77 -12.05
N PRO A 119 -14.58 -14.02 -11.70
CA PRO A 119 -14.99 -15.19 -12.46
C PRO A 119 -16.50 -15.49 -12.40
N ALA A 120 -17.21 -15.03 -11.36
CA ALA A 120 -18.65 -15.29 -11.19
C ALA A 120 -19.53 -14.07 -11.43
N GLY A 121 -18.98 -12.86 -11.49
CA GLY A 121 -19.75 -11.66 -11.67
C GLY A 121 -18.91 -10.39 -11.68
N GLU A 122 -19.59 -9.26 -11.65
CA GLU A 122 -18.96 -7.93 -11.64
C GLU A 122 -19.58 -7.03 -10.58
N VAL A 123 -18.77 -6.10 -10.09
CA VAL A 123 -19.17 -5.08 -9.11
C VAL A 123 -18.78 -3.71 -9.65
N GLU A 124 -19.71 -2.78 -9.64
CA GLU A 124 -19.44 -1.37 -9.96
C GLU A 124 -19.36 -0.57 -8.65
N ILE A 125 -18.22 0.05 -8.37
CA ILE A 125 -18.02 0.92 -7.22
C ILE A 125 -18.06 2.38 -7.68
N GLY A 126 -18.87 3.22 -7.02
CA GLY A 126 -19.00 4.64 -7.34
C GLY A 126 -17.80 5.47 -6.86
N GLU A 127 -17.10 4.99 -5.85
CA GLU A 127 -15.87 5.55 -5.29
C GLU A 127 -14.99 4.42 -4.76
N GLY A 128 -13.70 4.66 -4.52
CA GLY A 128 -12.80 3.66 -3.95
C GLY A 128 -11.43 3.58 -4.63
N VAL A 129 -11.23 4.25 -5.78
CA VAL A 129 -9.93 4.21 -6.48
C VAL A 129 -9.04 5.34 -5.98
N ILE A 130 -7.91 4.99 -5.39
CA ILE A 130 -6.94 5.93 -4.83
C ILE A 130 -5.51 5.58 -5.26
N ILE A 131 -4.62 6.56 -5.15
CA ILE A 131 -3.18 6.34 -5.06
C ILE A 131 -2.84 6.41 -3.58
N ALA A 132 -2.38 5.28 -3.01
CA ALA A 132 -2.06 5.24 -1.59
C ALA A 132 -0.89 6.19 -1.28
N LYS A 133 -1.11 7.13 -0.35
CA LYS A 133 -0.05 8.02 0.10
C LYS A 133 1.07 7.20 0.74
N ARG A 134 2.32 7.44 0.34
CA ARG A 134 3.48 6.76 0.92
C ARG A 134 3.52 6.97 2.44
N HIS A 135 3.79 5.92 3.16
CA HIS A 135 3.69 5.93 4.61
C HIS A 135 4.62 4.90 5.25
N ILE A 136 4.88 5.09 6.54
CA ILE A 136 5.57 4.12 7.37
C ILE A 136 4.60 3.64 8.43
N HIS A 137 4.30 2.34 8.44
CA HIS A 137 3.70 1.70 9.60
C HIS A 137 4.76 1.55 10.69
N MET A 138 4.40 1.87 11.93
CA MET A 138 5.29 1.71 13.09
C MET A 138 4.54 1.15 14.29
N THR A 139 5.26 0.38 15.11
CA THR A 139 4.80 0.11 16.47
C THR A 139 4.98 1.35 17.33
N PRO A 140 4.25 1.53 18.45
CA PRO A 140 4.49 2.64 19.40
C PRO A 140 5.92 2.68 19.90
N ALA A 141 6.54 1.50 20.14
CA ALA A 141 7.92 1.40 20.60
C ALA A 141 8.92 1.93 19.55
N ASP A 142 8.70 1.59 18.28
CA ASP A 142 9.57 2.05 17.20
C ASP A 142 9.39 3.54 16.90
N ALA A 143 8.15 4.04 16.98
CA ALA A 143 7.87 5.47 16.83
C ALA A 143 8.54 6.29 17.93
N ALA A 144 8.47 5.83 19.19
CA ALA A 144 9.17 6.46 20.30
C ALA A 144 10.70 6.43 20.11
N ALA A 145 11.27 5.30 19.67
CA ALA A 145 12.69 5.17 19.38
C ALA A 145 13.15 6.07 18.22
N ALA A 146 12.30 6.30 17.23
CA ALA A 146 12.55 7.22 16.12
C ALA A 146 12.23 8.68 16.48
N GLY A 147 11.66 8.95 17.65
CA GLY A 147 11.25 10.30 18.08
C GLY A 147 10.12 10.89 17.23
N VAL A 148 9.25 10.06 16.67
CA VAL A 148 8.10 10.47 15.83
C VAL A 148 6.78 10.04 16.45
N ALA A 149 5.69 10.67 16.02
CA ALA A 149 4.33 10.39 16.45
C ALA A 149 3.44 10.01 15.25
N ASP A 150 2.24 9.50 15.55
CA ASP A 150 1.23 9.24 14.53
C ASP A 150 0.88 10.51 13.77
N LYS A 151 0.82 10.40 12.43
CA LYS A 151 0.59 11.50 11.49
C LYS A 151 1.75 12.49 11.32
N ASP A 152 2.89 12.29 11.95
CA ASP A 152 4.08 13.06 11.59
C ASP A 152 4.44 12.84 10.11
N ILE A 153 4.99 13.89 9.50
CA ILE A 153 5.54 13.85 8.15
C ILE A 153 7.07 13.81 8.24
N VAL A 154 7.66 12.83 7.60
CA VAL A 154 9.11 12.60 7.63
C VAL A 154 9.69 12.45 6.23
N LYS A 155 11.02 12.42 6.16
CA LYS A 155 11.77 12.11 4.95
C LYS A 155 12.41 10.75 5.05
N VAL A 156 12.54 10.08 3.91
CA VAL A 156 13.24 8.79 3.83
C VAL A 156 14.21 8.82 2.66
N VAL A 157 15.48 8.62 2.97
CA VAL A 157 16.50 8.39 1.95
C VAL A 157 16.46 6.92 1.57
N THR A 158 16.31 6.63 0.30
CA THR A 158 16.29 5.25 -0.18
C THR A 158 16.80 5.15 -1.62
N GLY A 159 16.87 3.93 -2.13
CA GLY A 159 17.28 3.66 -3.49
C GLY A 159 18.68 3.07 -3.61
N GLY A 160 18.94 2.47 -4.76
CA GLY A 160 20.19 1.81 -5.11
C GLY A 160 20.49 1.90 -6.58
N ASN A 161 21.59 1.29 -7.01
CA ASN A 161 21.97 1.18 -8.43
C ASN A 161 21.99 2.53 -9.18
N GLY A 162 22.46 3.59 -8.51
CA GLY A 162 22.52 4.94 -9.07
C GLY A 162 21.18 5.71 -9.06
N ARG A 163 20.15 5.18 -8.40
CA ARG A 163 18.82 5.81 -8.29
C ARG A 163 18.47 6.24 -6.87
N LYS A 164 19.46 6.58 -6.06
CA LYS A 164 19.25 7.08 -4.70
C LYS A 164 18.46 8.40 -4.74
N LEU A 165 17.43 8.52 -3.90
CA LEU A 165 16.62 9.72 -3.77
C LEU A 165 16.10 9.88 -2.34
N VAL A 166 15.48 11.01 -2.07
CA VAL A 166 14.78 11.30 -0.81
C VAL A 166 13.30 11.39 -1.11
N PHE A 167 12.50 10.53 -0.49
CA PHE A 167 11.06 10.73 -0.41
C PHE A 167 10.75 11.69 0.72
N ASP A 168 10.11 12.80 0.40
CA ASP A 168 9.45 13.70 1.37
C ASP A 168 7.98 13.30 1.51
N ASP A 169 7.21 14.01 2.35
CA ASP A 169 5.77 13.78 2.56
C ASP A 169 5.43 12.34 2.97
N VAL A 170 6.32 11.63 3.67
CA VAL A 170 6.09 10.28 4.17
C VAL A 170 5.33 10.33 5.49
N VAL A 171 4.11 9.78 5.53
CA VAL A 171 3.25 9.80 6.72
C VAL A 171 3.63 8.69 7.69
N ILE A 172 3.80 9.01 8.96
CA ILE A 172 3.93 8.02 10.04
C ILE A 172 2.52 7.55 10.45
N ARG A 173 2.34 6.23 10.54
CA ARG A 173 1.13 5.58 11.04
C ARG A 173 1.50 4.66 12.19
N VAL A 174 0.99 4.95 13.39
CA VAL A 174 1.36 4.21 14.61
C VAL A 174 0.21 3.35 15.09
N SER A 175 0.48 2.07 15.34
CA SER A 175 -0.47 1.14 15.95
C SER A 175 0.27 -0.07 16.54
N GLU A 176 -0.24 -0.60 17.66
CA GLU A 176 0.20 -1.89 18.23
C GLU A 176 0.02 -3.07 17.26
N LYS A 177 -0.87 -2.93 16.28
CA LYS A 177 -1.16 -3.96 15.28
C LYS A 177 -0.21 -3.93 14.09
N PHE A 178 0.69 -2.95 14.00
CA PHE A 178 1.59 -2.79 12.86
C PHE A 178 2.93 -3.48 13.07
N ALA A 179 3.58 -3.81 11.95
CA ALA A 179 5.01 -4.07 11.87
C ALA A 179 5.68 -2.88 11.16
N THR A 180 6.88 -2.50 11.61
CA THR A 180 7.56 -1.32 11.07
C THR A 180 8.06 -1.58 9.66
N ALA A 181 7.45 -0.90 8.69
CA ALA A 181 7.83 -0.91 7.27
C ALA A 181 7.27 0.33 6.56
N MET A 182 8.02 0.84 5.60
CA MET A 182 7.57 1.86 4.65
C MET A 182 6.92 1.19 3.45
N HIS A 183 5.82 1.76 2.98
CA HIS A 183 5.12 1.33 1.78
C HIS A 183 5.12 2.46 0.75
N ILE A 184 5.54 2.13 -0.45
CA ILE A 184 5.58 2.99 -1.63
C ILE A 184 4.91 2.28 -2.80
N ASP A 185 4.36 3.02 -3.75
CA ASP A 185 3.74 2.43 -4.93
C ASP A 185 4.79 1.98 -5.97
N THR A 186 4.32 1.42 -7.08
CA THR A 186 5.21 0.91 -8.15
C THR A 186 5.96 2.03 -8.87
N ASP A 187 5.35 3.21 -9.06
CA ASP A 187 6.01 4.34 -9.72
C ASP A 187 7.14 4.90 -8.84
N GLU A 188 6.88 5.04 -7.54
CA GLU A 188 7.86 5.46 -6.54
C GLU A 188 9.00 4.45 -6.41
N SER A 189 8.67 3.17 -6.36
CA SER A 189 9.65 2.09 -6.31
C SER A 189 10.54 2.08 -7.55
N ASN A 190 9.97 2.22 -8.75
CA ASN A 190 10.72 2.32 -9.99
C ASN A 190 11.63 3.55 -10.03
N ALA A 191 11.17 4.69 -9.52
CA ALA A 191 11.99 5.90 -9.42
C ALA A 191 13.23 5.68 -8.54
N ALA A 192 13.08 4.94 -7.44
CA ALA A 192 14.15 4.60 -6.49
C ALA A 192 14.97 3.36 -6.86
N GLY A 193 14.68 2.70 -7.99
CA GLY A 193 15.40 1.50 -8.43
C GLY A 193 15.08 0.22 -7.67
N GLY A 194 13.83 0.09 -7.16
CA GLY A 194 13.35 -1.10 -6.46
C GLY A 194 14.00 -1.30 -5.09
N PRO A 195 13.98 -0.31 -4.19
CA PRO A 195 14.65 -0.41 -2.91
C PRO A 195 13.93 -1.40 -1.98
N ASN A 196 14.70 -1.99 -1.06
CA ASN A 196 14.17 -2.82 0.03
C ASN A 196 14.52 -2.26 1.42
N SER A 197 15.23 -1.14 1.49
CA SER A 197 15.58 -0.46 2.74
C SER A 197 15.67 1.04 2.54
N GLY A 198 15.48 1.79 3.61
CA GLY A 198 15.64 3.24 3.63
C GLY A 198 16.05 3.76 4.99
N GLU A 199 16.55 4.97 5.02
CA GLU A 199 16.96 5.69 6.22
C GLU A 199 15.93 6.79 6.50
N LEU A 200 15.23 6.68 7.63
CA LEU A 200 14.32 7.74 8.09
C LEU A 200 15.15 8.91 8.61
N ILE A 201 14.79 10.10 8.11
CA ILE A 201 15.33 11.38 8.55
C ILE A 201 14.16 12.21 9.09
N LYS A 202 14.33 12.70 10.30
CA LYS A 202 13.38 13.63 10.93
C LYS A 202 13.71 15.07 10.57
#